data_7f34e4a925e386b145592dfe7e030113
#
_entry.id   7f34e4a925e386b145592dfe7e030113
#
_cell.length_a   1.000
_cell.length_b   1.000
_cell.length_c   1.000
_cell.angle_alpha   90.00
_cell.angle_beta   90.00
_cell.angle_gamma   90.00
#
_symmetry.space_group_name_H-M   'P 1'
#
loop_
_entity.id
_entity.type
_entity.pdbx_description
1 polymer ?
#
loop_
_entity_poly.entity_id
_entity_poly.type
_entity_poly.pdbx_seq_one_letter_code
_entity_poly.pdbx_strand_id
1 'polypeptide(L)'
;MQTLASPLIDSRMCPEEGTRGVAYDTAWTARVRGQDGKSLFPECLAWLITNQKQDGSWGGAVENFQDRVISTLSALIALKELGGTKFENQIKQGETYIWNHVDRMETHFHRLIGVELLFPSLMEQAETLDLGIPYHINPFKKQYQAKLKKIDESLWYSPLVTLSYSLEFLNDRVDVDNLAKAQLPNGSVATSPAATAFFLNHIRSDKAYRYLKKILSLTRDGSMMTVYPIEVFEYGWTMYNLMLAGLYFERYGDICDFLYSGLQQTGVGWSTELPVTDADDTALACRALCAMDFPVNFDIFNPYDMREYYIAFNHELDPSVSTNIHILDIARLSPRFPDREHVIEKLIAFLKKEMQPGGYWIDKWHASPYYTTSHAIIALSDSCPSLASKGISWILQTMN
;
A
#
# COMPACT_ATOMS: atom_id res chain seq x y z
N MET A 1 3.09 27.11 20.19
CA MET A 1 3.05 26.20 19.04
C MET A 1 3.70 24.84 19.29
N GLN A 2 4.72 24.73 20.14
CA GLN A 2 5.35 23.43 20.51
C GLN A 2 4.42 22.44 21.25
N THR A 3 3.36 22.91 21.90
CA THR A 3 2.50 22.10 22.78
C THR A 3 1.44 21.25 22.05
N LEU A 4 1.16 21.48 20.78
CA LEU A 4 0.14 20.73 20.03
C LEU A 4 0.71 19.54 19.22
N ALA A 5 1.99 19.56 18.88
CA ALA A 5 2.64 18.48 18.13
C ALA A 5 3.05 17.31 19.04
N SER A 6 3.44 17.58 20.31
CA SER A 6 3.94 16.57 21.24
C SER A 6 2.96 15.40 21.52
N PRO A 7 1.65 15.61 21.80
CA PRO A 7 0.74 14.50 22.02
C PRO A 7 0.43 13.67 20.77
N LEU A 8 0.43 14.31 19.59
CA LEU A 8 0.22 13.62 18.31
C LEU A 8 1.41 12.74 17.94
N ILE A 9 2.60 13.16 18.29
CA ILE A 9 3.85 12.44 18.03
C ILE A 9 4.02 11.32 19.06
N ASP A 10 3.76 11.58 20.34
CA ASP A 10 3.85 10.58 21.40
C ASP A 10 2.84 9.45 21.23
N SER A 11 1.61 9.74 20.75
CA SER A 11 0.61 8.70 20.45
C SER A 11 0.93 7.90 19.19
N ARG A 12 1.66 8.48 18.22
CA ARG A 12 2.03 7.84 16.96
C ARG A 12 3.41 7.19 16.97
N MET A 13 4.22 7.50 17.96
CA MET A 13 5.48 6.78 18.23
C MET A 13 5.23 5.43 18.91
N CYS A 14 3.99 5.13 19.30
CA CYS A 14 3.49 3.78 19.42
C CYS A 14 2.83 3.43 18.07
N PRO A 15 3.45 2.63 17.20
CA PRO A 15 2.87 2.17 15.92
C PRO A 15 1.51 1.46 16.09
N GLU A 16 1.06 1.38 17.30
CA GLU A 16 -0.04 0.58 17.82
C GLU A 16 -1.42 1.27 17.74
N GLU A 17 -1.50 2.58 17.47
CA GLU A 17 -2.78 3.32 17.53
C GLU A 17 -3.21 3.99 16.19
N GLY A 18 -2.38 3.92 15.14
CA GLY A 18 -2.56 4.75 13.93
C GLY A 18 -3.32 4.13 12.76
N THR A 19 -3.29 2.82 12.60
CA THR A 19 -3.80 2.16 11.38
C THR A 19 -5.13 1.45 11.66
N ARG A 20 -6.18 1.87 10.91
CA ARG A 20 -7.49 1.19 10.99
C ARG A 20 -7.45 -0.11 10.20
N GLY A 21 -8.21 -1.10 10.67
CA GLY A 21 -8.38 -2.34 9.96
C GLY A 21 -9.19 -2.17 8.67
N VAL A 22 -8.94 -3.07 7.72
CA VAL A 22 -9.57 -3.10 6.40
C VAL A 22 -10.27 -4.43 6.16
N ALA A 23 -11.34 -4.40 5.38
CA ALA A 23 -12.19 -5.57 5.19
C ALA A 23 -11.52 -6.70 4.40
N TYR A 24 -10.67 -6.36 3.43
CA TYR A 24 -9.95 -7.33 2.60
C TYR A 24 -9.08 -8.27 3.44
N ASP A 25 -8.15 -7.72 4.21
CA ASP A 25 -7.22 -8.48 5.04
C ASP A 25 -7.93 -9.19 6.20
N THR A 26 -8.98 -8.54 6.75
CA THR A 26 -9.84 -9.15 7.78
C THR A 26 -10.55 -10.40 7.25
N ALA A 27 -11.06 -10.36 6.02
CA ALA A 27 -11.70 -11.49 5.38
C ALA A 27 -10.73 -12.65 5.13
N TRP A 28 -9.53 -12.37 4.61
CA TRP A 28 -8.49 -13.38 4.44
C TRP A 28 -8.09 -14.02 5.77
N THR A 29 -7.90 -13.21 6.81
CA THR A 29 -7.55 -13.72 8.14
C THR A 29 -8.68 -14.55 8.76
N ALA A 30 -9.93 -14.15 8.59
CA ALA A 30 -11.08 -14.92 9.05
C ALA A 30 -11.12 -16.34 8.45
N ARG A 31 -10.63 -16.52 7.23
CA ARG A 31 -10.61 -17.81 6.50
C ARG A 31 -9.55 -18.79 6.97
N VAL A 32 -8.62 -18.38 7.83
CA VAL A 32 -7.60 -19.28 8.39
C VAL A 32 -8.26 -20.30 9.32
N ARG A 33 -8.13 -21.59 8.98
CA ARG A 33 -8.85 -22.66 9.67
C ARG A 33 -7.96 -23.51 10.56
N GLY A 34 -8.52 -23.86 11.71
CA GLY A 34 -7.98 -24.90 12.58
C GLY A 34 -8.27 -26.33 12.08
N GLN A 35 -7.80 -27.31 12.81
CA GLN A 35 -8.05 -28.74 12.50
C GLN A 35 -9.53 -29.13 12.57
N ASP A 36 -10.31 -28.38 13.36
CA ASP A 36 -11.76 -28.56 13.52
C ASP A 36 -12.58 -27.88 12.40
N GLY A 37 -11.90 -27.29 11.40
CA GLY A 37 -12.52 -26.56 10.28
C GLY A 37 -13.04 -25.18 10.63
N LYS A 38 -12.95 -24.73 11.89
CA LYS A 38 -13.36 -23.40 12.33
C LYS A 38 -12.26 -22.38 12.12
N SER A 39 -12.67 -21.13 12.00
CA SER A 39 -11.70 -20.01 11.94
C SER A 39 -10.82 -19.97 13.20
N LEU A 40 -9.52 -19.79 13.02
CA LEU A 40 -8.57 -19.49 14.10
C LEU A 40 -8.67 -18.05 14.59
N PHE A 41 -9.39 -17.20 13.84
CA PHE A 41 -9.58 -15.77 14.11
C PHE A 41 -11.07 -15.41 14.06
N PRO A 42 -11.89 -15.95 15.00
CA PRO A 42 -13.33 -15.74 15.00
C PRO A 42 -13.70 -14.27 15.19
N GLU A 43 -12.82 -13.46 15.78
CA GLU A 43 -12.98 -12.01 15.96
C GLU A 43 -13.07 -11.31 14.59
N CYS A 44 -12.25 -11.75 13.59
CA CYS A 44 -12.30 -11.22 12.23
C CYS A 44 -13.63 -11.53 11.54
N LEU A 45 -14.18 -12.73 11.73
CA LEU A 45 -15.49 -13.07 11.21
C LEU A 45 -16.60 -12.22 11.86
N ALA A 46 -16.54 -12.02 13.17
CA ALA A 46 -17.48 -11.16 13.88
C ALA A 46 -17.43 -9.72 13.38
N TRP A 47 -16.22 -9.21 13.15
CA TRP A 47 -16.03 -7.86 12.58
C TRP A 47 -16.66 -7.74 11.19
N LEU A 48 -16.46 -8.70 10.28
CA LEU A 48 -17.10 -8.68 8.96
C LEU A 48 -18.62 -8.59 9.03
N ILE A 49 -19.23 -9.37 9.93
CA ILE A 49 -20.69 -9.38 10.09
C ILE A 49 -21.21 -8.02 10.56
N THR A 50 -20.48 -7.34 11.45
CA THR A 50 -20.92 -6.08 12.06
C THR A 50 -20.55 -4.84 11.24
N ASN A 51 -19.62 -4.97 10.27
CA ASN A 51 -19.13 -3.83 9.48
C ASN A 51 -19.56 -3.85 8.01
N GLN A 52 -20.57 -4.67 7.66
CA GLN A 52 -21.27 -4.54 6.38
C GLN A 52 -21.97 -3.18 6.31
N LYS A 53 -21.78 -2.46 5.22
CA LYS A 53 -22.41 -1.16 5.00
C LYS A 53 -23.87 -1.32 4.62
N GLN A 54 -24.66 -0.22 4.71
CA GLN A 54 -26.08 -0.23 4.39
C GLN A 54 -26.38 -0.59 2.94
N ASP A 55 -25.44 -0.31 2.01
CA ASP A 55 -25.52 -0.69 0.61
C ASP A 55 -25.14 -2.15 0.32
N GLY A 56 -24.81 -2.91 1.35
CA GLY A 56 -24.38 -4.31 1.27
C GLY A 56 -22.89 -4.50 1.06
N SER A 57 -22.10 -3.45 0.88
CA SER A 57 -20.66 -3.53 0.62
C SER A 57 -19.81 -3.59 1.89
N TRP A 58 -18.53 -3.89 1.69
CA TRP A 58 -17.42 -3.66 2.63
C TRP A 58 -16.38 -2.76 1.97
N GLY A 59 -15.52 -2.11 2.75
CA GLY A 59 -14.42 -1.28 2.27
C GLY A 59 -14.20 -0.02 3.10
N GLY A 60 -13.22 0.79 2.73
CA GLY A 60 -12.80 1.99 3.44
C GLY A 60 -13.89 3.05 3.67
N ALA A 61 -13.59 4.03 4.52
CA ALA A 61 -14.49 5.16 4.77
C ALA A 61 -14.60 6.08 3.54
N VAL A 62 -13.49 6.30 2.84
CA VAL A 62 -13.47 7.02 1.56
C VAL A 62 -13.89 6.04 0.47
N GLU A 63 -14.84 6.47 -0.37
CA GLU A 63 -15.37 5.62 -1.42
C GLU A 63 -14.36 5.49 -2.57
N ASN A 64 -13.89 4.26 -2.80
CA ASN A 64 -13.17 3.82 -3.97
C ASN A 64 -13.88 2.56 -4.49
N PHE A 65 -14.35 2.57 -5.72
CA PHE A 65 -15.14 1.45 -6.27
C PHE A 65 -14.34 0.15 -6.35
N GLN A 66 -13.06 0.21 -6.68
CA GLN A 66 -12.22 -0.98 -6.76
C GLN A 66 -12.00 -1.58 -5.37
N ASP A 67 -11.70 -0.75 -4.35
CA ASP A 67 -11.62 -1.19 -2.96
C ASP A 67 -12.94 -1.82 -2.51
N ARG A 68 -14.07 -1.14 -2.77
CA ARG A 68 -15.39 -1.64 -2.37
C ARG A 68 -15.72 -2.99 -2.98
N VAL A 69 -15.46 -3.18 -4.27
CA VAL A 69 -15.72 -4.44 -4.98
C VAL A 69 -14.79 -5.53 -4.48
N ILE A 70 -13.48 -5.30 -4.36
CA ILE A 70 -12.51 -6.28 -3.87
C ILE A 70 -12.78 -6.67 -2.42
N SER A 71 -13.00 -5.68 -1.56
CA SER A 71 -13.33 -5.90 -0.14
C SER A 71 -14.64 -6.67 0.02
N THR A 72 -15.66 -6.36 -0.80
CA THR A 72 -16.94 -7.08 -0.77
C THR A 72 -16.78 -8.51 -1.24
N LEU A 73 -16.08 -8.76 -2.36
CA LEU A 73 -15.81 -10.13 -2.83
C LEU A 73 -15.07 -10.96 -1.78
N SER A 74 -14.02 -10.42 -1.18
CA SER A 74 -13.26 -11.10 -0.14
C SER A 74 -14.13 -11.45 1.07
N ALA A 75 -14.99 -10.51 1.53
CA ALA A 75 -15.92 -10.73 2.62
C ALA A 75 -16.98 -11.79 2.28
N LEU A 76 -17.56 -11.75 1.06
CA LEU A 76 -18.54 -12.75 0.59
C LEU A 76 -17.95 -14.16 0.58
N ILE A 77 -16.74 -14.32 0.07
CA ILE A 77 -16.00 -15.59 0.05
C ILE A 77 -15.83 -16.11 1.49
N ALA A 78 -15.36 -15.24 2.41
CA ALA A 78 -15.16 -15.62 3.81
C ALA A 78 -16.48 -16.05 4.49
N LEU A 79 -17.56 -15.29 4.30
CA LEU A 79 -18.87 -15.61 4.86
C LEU A 79 -19.45 -16.91 4.29
N LYS A 80 -19.30 -17.15 2.98
CA LYS A 80 -19.76 -18.37 2.32
C LYS A 80 -19.01 -19.61 2.79
N GLU A 81 -17.68 -19.52 2.90
CA GLU A 81 -16.84 -20.62 3.38
C GLU A 81 -17.07 -20.98 4.85
N LEU A 82 -17.28 -19.97 5.71
CA LEU A 82 -17.31 -20.18 7.17
C LEU A 82 -18.70 -20.39 7.75
N GLY A 83 -19.74 -20.00 7.06
CA GLY A 83 -21.09 -20.06 7.64
C GLY A 83 -22.20 -20.47 6.69
N GLY A 84 -21.95 -20.50 5.38
CA GLY A 84 -22.96 -20.90 4.39
C GLY A 84 -24.29 -20.17 4.57
N THR A 85 -25.33 -20.92 4.83
CA THR A 85 -26.70 -20.40 5.00
C THR A 85 -26.91 -19.49 6.21
N LYS A 86 -26.01 -19.55 7.20
CA LYS A 86 -26.10 -18.68 8.40
C LYS A 86 -25.99 -17.19 8.07
N PHE A 87 -25.28 -16.84 7.00
CA PHE A 87 -25.03 -15.45 6.58
C PHE A 87 -25.72 -15.11 5.25
N GLU A 88 -26.77 -15.83 4.89
CA GLU A 88 -27.45 -15.71 3.59
C GLU A 88 -27.90 -14.27 3.30
N ASN A 89 -28.42 -13.55 4.30
CA ASN A 89 -28.85 -12.16 4.14
C ASN A 89 -27.67 -11.22 3.80
N GLN A 90 -26.56 -11.33 4.52
CA GLN A 90 -25.36 -10.53 4.28
C GLN A 90 -24.77 -10.87 2.90
N ILE A 91 -24.70 -12.15 2.55
CA ILE A 91 -24.21 -12.60 1.26
C ILE A 91 -25.07 -12.01 0.14
N LYS A 92 -26.40 -12.14 0.22
CA LYS A 92 -27.31 -11.62 -0.80
C LYS A 92 -27.21 -10.09 -0.99
N GLN A 93 -27.03 -9.33 0.09
CA GLN A 93 -26.82 -7.89 0.01
C GLN A 93 -25.52 -7.56 -0.69
N GLY A 94 -24.42 -8.25 -0.35
CA GLY A 94 -23.13 -8.06 -1.01
C GLY A 94 -23.13 -8.49 -2.48
N GLU A 95 -23.80 -9.58 -2.81
CA GLU A 95 -23.99 -10.02 -4.22
C GLU A 95 -24.74 -8.94 -5.01
N THR A 96 -25.78 -8.34 -4.43
CA THR A 96 -26.52 -7.21 -5.03
C THR A 96 -25.61 -6.02 -5.28
N TYR A 97 -24.72 -5.70 -4.32
CA TYR A 97 -23.74 -4.64 -4.50
C TYR A 97 -22.81 -4.93 -5.68
N ILE A 98 -22.28 -6.15 -5.78
CA ILE A 98 -21.39 -6.55 -6.89
C ILE A 98 -22.09 -6.41 -8.23
N TRP A 99 -23.34 -6.89 -8.35
CA TRP A 99 -24.13 -6.76 -9.59
C TRP A 99 -24.29 -5.31 -10.06
N ASN A 100 -24.44 -4.38 -9.13
CA ASN A 100 -24.69 -2.96 -9.45
C ASN A 100 -23.41 -2.15 -9.74
N HIS A 101 -22.21 -2.69 -9.46
CA HIS A 101 -20.99 -1.89 -9.49
C HIS A 101 -19.81 -2.52 -10.24
N VAL A 102 -19.83 -3.82 -10.53
CA VAL A 102 -18.67 -4.51 -11.13
C VAL A 102 -18.32 -4.02 -12.52
N ASP A 103 -19.27 -3.54 -13.30
CA ASP A 103 -19.08 -2.97 -14.64
C ASP A 103 -18.26 -1.67 -14.63
N ARG A 104 -18.21 -0.99 -13.47
CA ARG A 104 -17.49 0.26 -13.26
C ARG A 104 -16.00 0.08 -12.91
N MET A 105 -15.53 -1.16 -12.77
CA MET A 105 -14.16 -1.46 -12.34
C MET A 105 -13.07 -0.89 -13.27
N GLU A 106 -13.33 -0.80 -14.59
CA GLU A 106 -12.37 -0.22 -15.55
C GLU A 106 -12.35 1.31 -15.55
N THR A 107 -13.45 1.94 -15.21
CA THR A 107 -13.65 3.38 -15.40
C THR A 107 -13.18 4.22 -14.22
N HIS A 108 -12.65 3.58 -13.17
CA HIS A 108 -12.28 4.31 -11.97
C HIS A 108 -10.98 5.09 -12.16
N PHE A 109 -11.01 6.37 -11.75
CA PHE A 109 -9.91 7.32 -11.88
C PHE A 109 -8.65 6.91 -11.08
N HIS A 110 -8.84 6.32 -9.90
CA HIS A 110 -7.76 5.79 -9.06
C HIS A 110 -7.76 4.28 -9.10
N ARG A 111 -6.81 3.70 -9.82
CA ARG A 111 -6.65 2.27 -9.93
C ARG A 111 -5.90 1.72 -8.71
N LEU A 112 -6.47 0.74 -8.04
CA LEU A 112 -5.76 0.00 -7.00
C LEU A 112 -4.62 -0.82 -7.59
N ILE A 113 -3.48 -0.80 -6.89
CA ILE A 113 -2.32 -1.60 -7.28
C ILE A 113 -2.64 -3.07 -7.08
N GLY A 114 -2.28 -3.88 -8.09
CA GLY A 114 -2.53 -5.32 -8.07
C GLY A 114 -3.98 -5.72 -8.34
N VAL A 115 -4.91 -4.79 -8.60
CA VAL A 115 -6.32 -5.09 -8.89
C VAL A 115 -6.47 -6.11 -10.00
N GLU A 116 -5.62 -6.05 -11.02
CA GLU A 116 -5.59 -6.98 -12.16
C GLU A 116 -5.11 -8.39 -11.81
N LEU A 117 -4.54 -8.61 -10.64
CA LEU A 117 -4.21 -9.93 -10.09
C LEU A 117 -5.26 -10.38 -9.08
N LEU A 118 -5.63 -9.50 -8.16
CA LEU A 118 -6.53 -9.82 -7.05
C LEU A 118 -7.98 -10.03 -7.50
N PHE A 119 -8.52 -9.11 -8.32
CA PHE A 119 -9.93 -9.21 -8.73
C PHE A 119 -10.24 -10.48 -9.52
N PRO A 120 -9.47 -10.88 -10.56
CA PRO A 120 -9.74 -12.14 -11.27
C PRO A 120 -9.62 -13.38 -10.38
N SER A 121 -8.64 -13.41 -9.48
CA SER A 121 -8.46 -14.49 -8.51
C SER A 121 -9.66 -14.63 -7.57
N LEU A 122 -10.17 -13.50 -7.04
CA LEU A 122 -11.39 -13.51 -6.21
C LEU A 122 -12.63 -13.94 -6.99
N MET A 123 -12.75 -13.54 -8.26
CA MET A 123 -13.86 -13.98 -9.12
C MET A 123 -13.82 -15.50 -9.37
N GLU A 124 -12.64 -16.09 -9.58
CA GLU A 124 -12.47 -17.55 -9.69
C GLU A 124 -12.88 -18.28 -8.39
N GLN A 125 -12.48 -17.74 -7.23
CA GLN A 125 -12.86 -18.29 -5.92
C GLN A 125 -14.38 -18.19 -5.68
N ALA A 126 -14.96 -17.05 -6.01
CA ALA A 126 -16.40 -16.82 -5.88
C ALA A 126 -17.22 -17.75 -6.76
N GLU A 127 -16.77 -18.03 -7.99
CA GLU A 127 -17.39 -18.99 -8.92
C GLU A 127 -17.34 -20.41 -8.35
N THR A 128 -16.20 -20.82 -7.78
CA THR A 128 -16.05 -22.14 -7.13
C THR A 128 -17.02 -22.31 -5.95
N LEU A 129 -17.36 -21.23 -5.26
CA LEU A 129 -18.29 -21.23 -4.13
C LEU A 129 -19.76 -21.03 -4.53
N ASP A 130 -20.06 -20.91 -5.81
CA ASP A 130 -21.40 -20.65 -6.34
C ASP A 130 -22.06 -19.42 -5.68
N LEU A 131 -21.31 -18.28 -5.65
CA LEU A 131 -21.85 -16.99 -5.26
C LEU A 131 -22.69 -16.40 -6.40
N GLY A 132 -23.81 -15.76 -6.10
CA GLY A 132 -24.74 -15.21 -7.10
C GLY A 132 -24.26 -13.90 -7.74
N ILE A 133 -23.07 -13.88 -8.37
CA ILE A 133 -22.45 -12.69 -8.96
C ILE A 133 -22.23 -12.82 -10.47
N PRO A 134 -22.01 -11.71 -11.21
CA PRO A 134 -21.86 -11.74 -12.67
C PRO A 134 -20.43 -12.14 -13.11
N TYR A 135 -20.09 -13.42 -13.09
CA TYR A 135 -18.75 -13.95 -13.45
C TYR A 135 -18.27 -13.56 -14.85
N HIS A 136 -19.20 -13.29 -15.79
CA HIS A 136 -18.87 -12.87 -17.15
C HIS A 136 -18.27 -11.46 -17.22
N ILE A 137 -18.47 -10.64 -16.18
CA ILE A 137 -17.91 -9.28 -16.08
C ILE A 137 -16.57 -9.34 -15.36
N ASN A 138 -15.50 -9.58 -16.11
CA ASN A 138 -14.14 -9.59 -15.59
C ASN A 138 -13.21 -8.81 -16.52
N PRO A 139 -13.15 -7.46 -16.34
CA PRO A 139 -12.39 -6.59 -17.22
C PRO A 139 -10.87 -6.85 -17.19
N PHE A 140 -10.36 -7.39 -16.09
CA PHE A 140 -8.92 -7.65 -15.92
C PHE A 140 -8.48 -9.03 -16.38
N LYS A 141 -9.38 -9.91 -16.86
CA LYS A 141 -9.05 -11.31 -17.20
C LYS A 141 -7.88 -11.45 -18.17
N LYS A 142 -7.84 -10.62 -19.22
CA LYS A 142 -6.73 -10.64 -20.20
C LYS A 142 -5.41 -10.18 -19.59
N GLN A 143 -5.45 -9.13 -18.77
CA GLN A 143 -4.27 -8.58 -18.09
C GLN A 143 -3.72 -9.58 -17.05
N TYR A 144 -4.60 -10.22 -16.29
CA TYR A 144 -4.26 -11.30 -15.37
C TYR A 144 -3.48 -12.43 -16.05
N GLN A 145 -4.05 -12.98 -17.13
CA GLN A 145 -3.41 -14.04 -17.89
C GLN A 145 -2.07 -13.61 -18.51
N ALA A 146 -1.98 -12.36 -18.99
CA ALA A 146 -0.74 -11.84 -19.54
C ALA A 146 0.35 -11.65 -18.46
N LYS A 147 -0.03 -11.17 -17.27
CA LYS A 147 0.90 -11.02 -16.13
C LYS A 147 1.38 -12.38 -15.62
N LEU A 148 0.50 -13.35 -15.43
CA LEU A 148 0.88 -14.70 -15.02
C LEU A 148 1.90 -15.35 -15.96
N LYS A 149 1.80 -15.06 -17.27
CA LYS A 149 2.77 -15.58 -18.25
C LYS A 149 4.11 -14.83 -18.28
N LYS A 150 4.10 -13.54 -17.88
CA LYS A 150 5.30 -12.69 -17.92
C LYS A 150 6.14 -12.77 -16.65
N ILE A 151 5.51 -12.99 -15.51
CA ILE A 151 6.22 -13.06 -14.24
C ILE A 151 6.95 -14.40 -14.17
N ASP A 152 8.24 -14.36 -13.98
CA ASP A 152 9.05 -15.55 -13.75
C ASP A 152 8.55 -16.24 -12.48
N GLU A 153 8.17 -17.51 -12.59
CA GLU A 153 7.64 -18.30 -11.47
C GLU A 153 8.61 -18.39 -10.30
N SER A 154 9.93 -18.27 -10.55
CA SER A 154 10.94 -18.21 -9.50
C SER A 154 10.81 -16.99 -8.58
N LEU A 155 10.17 -15.93 -9.06
CA LEU A 155 9.93 -14.69 -8.31
C LEU A 155 8.64 -14.73 -7.48
N TRP A 156 7.70 -15.64 -7.75
CA TRP A 156 6.40 -15.64 -7.07
C TRP A 156 6.52 -15.76 -5.55
N TYR A 157 7.49 -16.55 -5.10
CA TYR A 157 7.72 -16.80 -3.67
C TYR A 157 8.95 -16.06 -3.13
N SER A 158 9.51 -15.13 -3.90
CA SER A 158 10.66 -14.37 -3.46
C SER A 158 10.27 -13.26 -2.49
N PRO A 159 10.88 -13.19 -1.29
CA PRO A 159 10.67 -12.06 -0.39
C PRO A 159 11.35 -10.77 -0.86
N LEU A 160 12.11 -10.82 -1.97
CA LEU A 160 12.88 -9.69 -2.51
C LEU A 160 12.11 -8.90 -3.57
N VAL A 161 10.84 -9.22 -3.80
CA VAL A 161 9.97 -8.53 -4.77
C VAL A 161 8.62 -8.22 -4.15
N THR A 162 8.01 -7.13 -4.59
CA THR A 162 6.71 -6.67 -4.09
C THR A 162 5.55 -7.61 -4.40
N LEU A 163 5.72 -8.54 -5.35
CA LEU A 163 4.68 -9.49 -5.75
C LEU A 163 4.20 -10.36 -4.58
N SER A 164 5.11 -10.73 -3.68
CA SER A 164 4.78 -11.54 -2.49
C SER A 164 3.80 -10.85 -1.53
N TYR A 165 3.66 -9.51 -1.61
CA TYR A 165 2.69 -8.74 -0.83
C TYR A 165 1.23 -9.13 -1.12
N SER A 166 0.95 -9.60 -2.33
CA SER A 166 -0.38 -10.03 -2.77
C SER A 166 -0.42 -11.50 -3.16
N LEU A 167 0.36 -12.36 -2.49
CA LEU A 167 0.60 -13.76 -2.87
C LEU A 167 -0.69 -14.59 -2.97
N GLU A 168 -1.75 -14.18 -2.31
CA GLU A 168 -3.08 -14.79 -2.33
C GLU A 168 -3.74 -14.78 -3.72
N PHE A 169 -3.22 -13.97 -4.67
CA PHE A 169 -3.68 -14.03 -6.07
C PHE A 169 -3.43 -15.37 -6.74
N LEU A 170 -2.49 -16.17 -6.21
CA LEU A 170 -2.17 -17.50 -6.74
C LEU A 170 -3.33 -18.49 -6.60
N ASN A 171 -4.16 -18.34 -5.56
CA ASN A 171 -5.28 -19.24 -5.29
C ASN A 171 -4.83 -20.73 -5.37
N ASP A 172 -5.50 -21.57 -6.14
CA ASP A 172 -5.19 -23.00 -6.32
C ASP A 172 -3.90 -23.27 -7.12
N ARG A 173 -3.26 -22.22 -7.67
CA ARG A 173 -1.98 -22.32 -8.41
C ARG A 173 -0.76 -22.35 -7.50
N VAL A 174 -0.96 -22.29 -6.19
CA VAL A 174 0.12 -22.26 -5.21
C VAL A 174 0.95 -23.53 -5.25
N ASP A 175 2.26 -23.37 -5.35
CA ASP A 175 3.23 -24.42 -5.10
C ASP A 175 3.64 -24.42 -3.63
N VAL A 176 3.09 -25.36 -2.86
CA VAL A 176 3.27 -25.43 -1.40
C VAL A 176 4.73 -25.67 -1.02
N ASP A 177 5.50 -26.41 -1.83
CA ASP A 177 6.91 -26.69 -1.57
C ASP A 177 7.78 -25.42 -1.66
N ASN A 178 7.41 -24.49 -2.55
CA ASN A 178 8.09 -23.22 -2.70
C ASN A 178 7.52 -22.11 -1.79
N LEU A 179 6.28 -22.24 -1.33
CA LEU A 179 5.58 -21.22 -0.54
C LEU A 179 6.34 -20.83 0.74
N ALA A 180 7.02 -21.80 1.38
CA ALA A 180 7.79 -21.56 2.60
C ALA A 180 8.89 -20.48 2.43
N LYS A 181 9.39 -20.26 1.20
CA LYS A 181 10.42 -19.27 0.89
C LYS A 181 9.93 -17.82 1.03
N ALA A 182 8.62 -17.60 0.94
CA ALA A 182 8.02 -16.27 1.05
C ALA A 182 7.94 -15.75 2.50
N GLN A 183 8.11 -16.62 3.50
CA GLN A 183 7.98 -16.23 4.90
C GLN A 183 9.21 -15.45 5.39
N LEU A 184 8.97 -14.24 5.91
CA LEU A 184 9.98 -13.41 6.56
C LEU A 184 10.32 -13.89 7.98
N PRO A 185 11.45 -13.47 8.55
CA PRO A 185 11.85 -13.82 9.93
C PRO A 185 10.82 -13.46 10.99
N ASN A 186 10.06 -12.37 10.81
CA ASN A 186 8.98 -11.92 11.69
C ASN A 186 7.71 -12.79 11.61
N GLY A 187 7.66 -13.71 10.66
CA GLY A 187 6.56 -14.63 10.42
C GLY A 187 5.57 -14.21 9.34
N SER A 188 5.63 -12.97 8.85
CA SER A 188 4.77 -12.50 7.78
C SER A 188 5.22 -12.98 6.40
N VAL A 189 4.34 -12.84 5.42
CA VAL A 189 4.67 -12.79 4.00
C VAL A 189 4.60 -11.31 3.59
N ALA A 190 5.74 -10.74 3.24
CA ALA A 190 5.90 -9.35 2.79
C ALA A 190 5.17 -8.29 3.66
N THR A 191 5.08 -8.50 4.98
CA THR A 191 4.34 -7.64 5.92
C THR A 191 2.83 -7.49 5.61
N SER A 192 2.27 -8.38 4.76
CA SER A 192 0.86 -8.40 4.36
C SER A 192 0.08 -9.42 5.20
N PRO A 193 -0.98 -9.02 5.91
CA PRO A 193 -1.85 -9.94 6.65
C PRO A 193 -2.62 -10.89 5.72
N ALA A 194 -3.12 -10.41 4.57
CA ALA A 194 -3.83 -11.25 3.61
C ALA A 194 -2.93 -12.35 3.03
N ALA A 195 -1.73 -11.98 2.55
CA ALA A 195 -0.74 -12.96 2.04
C ALA A 195 -0.28 -13.92 3.14
N THR A 196 -0.13 -13.43 4.39
CA THR A 196 0.24 -14.27 5.55
C THR A 196 -0.90 -15.23 5.94
N ALA A 197 -2.15 -14.79 5.87
CA ALA A 197 -3.32 -15.65 6.09
C ALA A 197 -3.43 -16.73 5.00
N PHE A 198 -3.22 -16.35 3.74
CA PHE A 198 -3.14 -17.29 2.63
C PHE A 198 -2.03 -18.33 2.87
N PHE A 199 -0.83 -17.89 3.22
CA PHE A 199 0.28 -18.77 3.60
C PHE A 199 -0.11 -19.75 4.71
N LEU A 200 -0.73 -19.26 5.79
CA LEU A 200 -1.07 -20.06 6.97
C LEU A 200 -2.16 -21.10 6.68
N ASN A 201 -3.00 -20.89 5.66
CA ASN A 201 -3.95 -21.90 5.18
C ASN A 201 -3.29 -23.10 4.49
N HIS A 202 -2.07 -22.92 3.96
CA HIS A 202 -1.35 -23.97 3.23
C HIS A 202 -0.21 -24.57 4.06
N ILE A 203 0.46 -23.75 4.88
CA ILE A 203 1.61 -24.15 5.69
C ILE A 203 1.36 -23.79 7.15
N ARG A 204 1.40 -24.78 8.05
CA ARG A 204 1.35 -24.52 9.49
C ARG A 204 2.61 -23.80 9.94
N SER A 205 2.47 -22.61 10.49
CA SER A 205 3.54 -21.79 10.98
C SER A 205 3.13 -21.05 12.25
N ASP A 206 3.76 -21.37 13.38
CA ASP A 206 3.55 -20.64 14.63
C ASP A 206 4.00 -19.17 14.52
N LYS A 207 4.97 -18.89 13.66
CA LYS A 207 5.41 -17.50 13.40
C LYS A 207 4.33 -16.70 12.68
N ALA A 208 3.75 -17.24 11.59
CA ALA A 208 2.66 -16.60 10.87
C ALA A 208 1.42 -16.41 11.76
N TYR A 209 1.06 -17.42 12.56
CA TYR A 209 -0.04 -17.30 13.50
C TYR A 209 0.21 -16.18 14.54
N ARG A 210 1.40 -16.12 15.15
CA ARG A 210 1.76 -15.07 16.11
C ARG A 210 1.77 -13.68 15.48
N TYR A 211 2.24 -13.56 14.23
CA TYR A 211 2.21 -12.31 13.48
C TYR A 211 0.76 -11.81 13.32
N LEU A 212 -0.17 -12.63 12.84
CA LEU A 212 -1.57 -12.26 12.69
C LEU A 212 -2.23 -11.93 14.06
N LYS A 213 -1.94 -12.71 15.10
CA LYS A 213 -2.44 -12.43 16.45
C LYS A 213 -1.91 -11.11 17.02
N LYS A 214 -0.67 -10.75 16.71
CA LYS A 214 -0.10 -9.45 17.11
C LYS A 214 -0.93 -8.31 16.50
N ILE A 215 -1.20 -8.34 15.18
CA ILE A 215 -1.98 -7.30 14.52
C ILE A 215 -3.39 -7.20 15.14
N LEU A 216 -4.05 -8.33 15.34
CA LEU A 216 -5.38 -8.39 15.95
C LEU A 216 -5.39 -7.76 17.36
N SER A 217 -4.30 -7.93 18.13
CA SER A 217 -4.16 -7.29 19.44
C SER A 217 -3.97 -5.77 19.37
N LEU A 218 -3.43 -5.26 18.27
CA LEU A 218 -3.22 -3.83 18.03
C LEU A 218 -4.51 -3.12 17.61
N THR A 219 -5.26 -3.71 16.68
CA THR A 219 -6.54 -3.14 16.20
C THR A 219 -7.64 -3.17 17.27
N ARG A 220 -7.64 -4.17 18.14
CA ARG A 220 -8.56 -4.35 19.30
C ARG A 220 -10.05 -4.47 18.95
N ASP A 221 -10.42 -4.24 17.70
CA ASP A 221 -11.82 -4.29 17.22
C ASP A 221 -12.15 -5.57 16.43
N GLY A 222 -11.16 -6.44 16.21
CA GLY A 222 -11.32 -7.66 15.43
C GLY A 222 -10.97 -7.52 13.95
N SER A 223 -10.58 -6.34 13.50
CA SER A 223 -10.11 -6.11 12.12
C SER A 223 -8.62 -6.40 11.95
N MET A 224 -8.18 -6.45 10.70
CA MET A 224 -6.78 -6.56 10.33
C MET A 224 -6.33 -5.32 9.55
N MET A 225 -5.11 -4.85 9.82
CA MET A 225 -4.44 -3.82 9.02
C MET A 225 -4.12 -4.37 7.63
N THR A 226 -3.89 -3.49 6.66
CA THR A 226 -3.46 -3.91 5.31
C THR A 226 -1.97 -4.22 5.24
N VAL A 227 -1.16 -3.63 6.11
CA VAL A 227 0.29 -3.79 6.19
C VAL A 227 0.77 -3.60 7.63
N TYR A 228 1.72 -4.42 8.07
CA TYR A 228 2.36 -4.29 9.38
C TYR A 228 3.63 -5.16 9.43
N PRO A 229 4.77 -4.66 9.96
CA PRO A 229 5.04 -3.27 10.31
C PRO A 229 5.19 -2.35 9.11
N ILE A 230 5.07 -1.03 9.33
CA ILE A 230 5.17 0.03 8.32
C ILE A 230 5.88 1.28 8.89
N GLU A 231 6.76 1.09 9.84
CA GLU A 231 7.34 2.14 10.68
C GLU A 231 8.22 3.13 9.90
N VAL A 232 8.93 2.68 8.86
CA VAL A 232 9.76 3.60 8.04
C VAL A 232 8.90 4.59 7.30
N PHE A 233 7.79 4.11 6.68
CA PHE A 233 6.81 4.96 6.04
C PHE A 233 6.20 5.97 7.03
N GLU A 234 5.72 5.50 8.19
CA GLU A 234 5.10 6.37 9.19
C GLU A 234 6.07 7.46 9.66
N TYR A 235 7.32 7.11 9.95
CA TYR A 235 8.34 8.07 10.33
C TYR A 235 8.70 9.02 9.18
N GLY A 236 8.95 8.50 7.99
CA GLY A 236 9.33 9.30 6.82
C GLY A 236 8.31 10.39 6.51
N TRP A 237 7.04 10.02 6.38
CA TRP A 237 5.95 10.96 6.09
C TRP A 237 5.68 11.92 7.24
N THR A 238 5.71 11.44 8.49
CA THR A 238 5.50 12.32 9.65
C THR A 238 6.61 13.35 9.74
N MET A 239 7.87 12.92 9.63
CA MET A 239 9.03 13.81 9.68
C MET A 239 9.00 14.85 8.55
N TYR A 240 8.71 14.39 7.33
CA TYR A 240 8.61 15.29 6.17
C TYR A 240 7.57 16.38 6.38
N ASN A 241 6.35 16.03 6.79
CA ASN A 241 5.29 17.00 7.02
C ASN A 241 5.60 17.97 8.18
N LEU A 242 6.20 17.51 9.27
CA LEU A 242 6.61 18.35 10.38
C LEU A 242 7.72 19.32 9.97
N MET A 243 8.68 18.87 9.17
CA MET A 243 9.74 19.73 8.63
C MET A 243 9.15 20.83 7.73
N LEU A 244 8.21 20.49 6.84
CA LEU A 244 7.52 21.48 6.00
C LEU A 244 6.77 22.52 6.84
N ALA A 245 6.23 22.13 7.98
CA ALA A 245 5.57 23.01 8.93
C ALA A 245 6.54 23.79 9.84
N GLY A 246 7.86 23.55 9.74
CA GLY A 246 8.87 24.16 10.62
C GLY A 246 8.75 23.68 12.07
N LEU A 247 8.17 22.49 12.29
CA LEU A 247 7.97 21.91 13.62
C LEU A 247 9.04 20.85 13.89
N TYR A 248 9.80 21.07 14.96
CA TYR A 248 10.79 20.11 15.47
C TYR A 248 10.37 19.66 16.87
N PHE A 249 10.71 18.42 17.23
CA PHE A 249 10.38 17.82 18.51
C PHE A 249 11.59 17.09 19.11
N GLU A 250 11.54 16.83 20.41
CA GLU A 250 12.69 16.33 21.18
C GLU A 250 13.29 15.03 20.64
N ARG A 251 12.44 14.09 20.17
CA ARG A 251 12.89 12.77 19.67
C ARG A 251 13.19 12.73 18.17
N TYR A 252 13.32 13.89 17.53
CA TYR A 252 13.64 13.96 16.10
C TYR A 252 14.96 13.21 15.77
N GLY A 253 15.98 13.37 16.62
CA GLY A 253 17.27 12.67 16.49
C GLY A 253 17.14 11.16 16.59
N ASP A 254 16.36 10.63 17.54
CA ASP A 254 16.15 9.19 17.72
C ASP A 254 15.54 8.54 16.47
N ILE A 255 14.60 9.24 15.81
CA ILE A 255 13.98 8.75 14.56
C ILE A 255 14.99 8.79 13.43
N CYS A 256 15.82 9.82 13.33
CA CYS A 256 16.88 9.86 12.34
C CYS A 256 17.91 8.75 12.56
N ASP A 257 18.31 8.46 13.81
CA ASP A 257 19.18 7.33 14.12
C ASP A 257 18.55 5.99 13.69
N PHE A 258 17.26 5.81 13.93
CA PHE A 258 16.51 4.64 13.48
C PHE A 258 16.51 4.52 11.95
N LEU A 259 16.12 5.57 11.22
CA LEU A 259 16.10 5.60 9.76
C LEU A 259 17.49 5.36 9.17
N TYR A 260 18.52 5.98 9.74
CA TYR A 260 19.90 5.82 9.29
C TYR A 260 20.41 4.39 9.49
N SER A 261 20.08 3.77 10.64
CA SER A 261 20.45 2.38 10.92
C SER A 261 19.77 1.37 9.99
N GLY A 262 18.57 1.73 9.47
CA GLY A 262 17.82 0.93 8.51
C GLY A 262 18.25 1.06 7.05
N LEU A 263 19.09 2.08 6.73
CA LEU A 263 19.52 2.29 5.35
C LEU A 263 20.40 1.13 4.85
N GLN A 264 19.94 0.51 3.78
CA GLN A 264 20.67 -0.52 3.03
C GLN A 264 21.42 0.11 1.85
N GLN A 265 22.15 -0.69 1.06
CA GLN A 265 22.86 -0.22 -0.14
C GLN A 265 21.94 0.36 -1.22
N THR A 266 20.68 -0.07 -1.23
CA THR A 266 19.61 0.37 -2.16
C THR A 266 18.52 1.19 -1.48
N GLY A 267 18.78 1.71 -0.29
CA GLY A 267 17.81 2.52 0.47
C GLY A 267 17.08 1.76 1.57
N VAL A 268 15.85 2.15 1.82
CA VAL A 268 14.90 1.51 2.76
C VAL A 268 13.60 1.16 2.02
N GLY A 269 12.81 0.25 2.57
CA GLY A 269 11.41 0.06 2.20
C GLY A 269 10.52 0.63 3.30
N TRP A 270 9.22 0.39 3.22
CA TRP A 270 8.26 0.89 4.22
C TRP A 270 8.44 0.32 5.63
N SER A 271 9.26 -0.71 5.79
CA SER A 271 9.64 -1.32 7.08
C SER A 271 11.06 -1.85 7.04
N THR A 272 11.77 -1.76 8.17
CA THR A 272 13.10 -2.38 8.35
C THR A 272 13.05 -3.91 8.38
N GLU A 273 11.88 -4.50 8.60
CA GLU A 273 11.68 -5.96 8.56
C GLU A 273 11.41 -6.50 7.14
N LEU A 274 11.27 -5.61 6.15
CA LEU A 274 11.09 -5.96 4.74
C LEU A 274 12.41 -5.84 3.98
N PRO A 275 12.84 -6.88 3.23
CA PRO A 275 14.08 -6.82 2.45
C PRO A 275 13.93 -6.04 1.13
N VAL A 276 12.70 -5.70 0.73
CA VAL A 276 12.45 -4.87 -0.46
C VAL A 276 12.62 -3.40 -0.10
N THR A 277 13.46 -2.70 -0.84
CA THR A 277 13.66 -1.26 -0.73
C THR A 277 12.92 -0.54 -1.86
N ASP A 278 12.58 0.73 -1.64
CA ASP A 278 11.95 1.57 -2.65
C ASP A 278 12.50 2.99 -2.63
N ALA A 279 12.33 3.69 -3.74
CA ALA A 279 12.85 5.02 -3.90
C ALA A 279 12.04 6.09 -3.17
N ASP A 280 10.76 5.83 -2.86
CA ASP A 280 9.87 6.80 -2.22
C ASP A 280 10.14 6.91 -0.71
N ASP A 281 10.07 5.78 0.01
CA ASP A 281 10.45 5.72 1.42
C ASP A 281 11.91 6.13 1.64
N THR A 282 12.81 5.72 0.72
CA THR A 282 14.20 6.16 0.72
C THR A 282 14.34 7.66 0.59
N ALA A 283 13.57 8.28 -0.30
CA ALA A 283 13.62 9.73 -0.51
C ALA A 283 13.21 10.49 0.75
N LEU A 284 12.11 10.11 1.38
CA LEU A 284 11.65 10.77 2.60
C LEU A 284 12.57 10.52 3.80
N ALA A 285 13.09 9.30 3.95
CA ALA A 285 14.11 9.01 4.96
C ALA A 285 15.37 9.87 4.75
N CYS A 286 15.91 9.94 3.53
CA CYS A 286 17.06 10.78 3.21
C CYS A 286 16.79 12.26 3.44
N ARG A 287 15.57 12.73 3.17
CA ARG A 287 15.17 14.11 3.41
C ARG A 287 15.23 14.46 4.89
N ALA A 288 14.73 13.57 5.76
CA ALA A 288 14.82 13.74 7.21
C ALA A 288 16.28 13.70 7.71
N LEU A 289 17.07 12.74 7.21
CA LEU A 289 18.47 12.57 7.56
C LEU A 289 19.33 13.79 7.14
N CYS A 290 19.12 14.33 5.95
CA CYS A 290 19.84 15.52 5.48
C CYS A 290 19.56 16.76 6.33
N ALA A 291 18.36 16.89 6.89
CA ALA A 291 18.01 18.00 7.78
C ALA A 291 18.77 17.97 9.12
N MET A 292 19.29 16.81 9.48
CA MET A 292 20.10 16.59 10.71
C MET A 292 21.58 16.32 10.39
N ASP A 293 22.02 16.67 9.17
CA ASP A 293 23.42 16.55 8.70
C ASP A 293 23.98 15.11 8.72
N PHE A 294 23.13 14.09 8.67
CA PHE A 294 23.60 12.71 8.51
C PHE A 294 24.32 12.52 7.17
N PRO A 295 25.35 11.65 7.12
CA PRO A 295 26.14 11.41 5.91
C PRO A 295 25.39 10.43 4.97
N VAL A 296 24.43 10.94 4.19
CA VAL A 296 23.70 10.13 3.20
C VAL A 296 24.55 9.96 1.93
N ASN A 297 24.67 8.71 1.45
CA ASN A 297 25.17 8.40 0.12
C ASN A 297 24.01 8.32 -0.87
N PHE A 298 23.93 9.24 -1.82
CA PHE A 298 22.84 9.31 -2.79
C PHE A 298 22.96 8.32 -3.95
N ASP A 299 24.06 7.54 -4.06
CA ASP A 299 24.17 6.43 -5.03
C ASP A 299 23.10 5.36 -4.82
N ILE A 300 22.44 5.36 -3.65
CA ILE A 300 21.30 4.50 -3.34
C ILE A 300 20.13 4.67 -4.32
N PHE A 301 20.04 5.80 -5.03
CA PHE A 301 19.01 6.04 -6.06
C PHE A 301 19.36 5.47 -7.44
N ASN A 302 20.62 5.10 -7.70
CA ASN A 302 21.06 4.60 -9.00
C ASN A 302 20.26 3.39 -9.50
N PRO A 303 19.85 2.40 -8.67
CA PRO A 303 19.05 1.26 -9.11
C PRO A 303 17.67 1.63 -9.63
N TYR A 304 17.16 2.80 -9.26
CA TYR A 304 15.83 3.28 -9.61
C TYR A 304 15.83 4.25 -10.80
N ASP A 305 16.98 4.67 -11.28
CA ASP A 305 17.11 5.65 -12.37
C ASP A 305 16.81 5.03 -13.74
N MET A 306 15.78 5.54 -14.44
CA MET A 306 15.32 5.11 -15.77
C MET A 306 15.51 6.19 -16.84
N ARG A 307 16.52 7.00 -16.76
CA ARG A 307 16.88 8.12 -17.65
C ARG A 307 15.92 9.30 -17.60
N GLU A 308 14.60 9.10 -17.84
CA GLU A 308 13.59 10.17 -17.86
C GLU A 308 12.94 10.40 -16.49
N TYR A 309 12.94 9.39 -15.62
CA TYR A 309 12.30 9.39 -14.30
C TYR A 309 12.95 8.36 -13.38
N TYR A 310 12.51 8.30 -12.14
CA TYR A 310 12.83 7.22 -11.21
C TYR A 310 11.60 6.32 -11.01
N ILE A 311 11.84 5.00 -10.99
CA ILE A 311 10.84 4.02 -10.56
C ILE A 311 10.82 3.93 -9.04
N ALA A 312 9.68 3.54 -8.45
CA ALA A 312 9.61 3.32 -7.01
C ALA A 312 10.25 1.99 -6.61
N PHE A 313 9.93 0.91 -7.30
CA PHE A 313 10.47 -0.43 -7.03
C PHE A 313 11.21 -0.99 -8.23
N ASN A 314 12.25 -1.81 -7.96
CA ASN A 314 12.93 -2.56 -9.04
C ASN A 314 11.91 -3.40 -9.83
N HIS A 315 12.05 -3.41 -11.15
CA HIS A 315 11.15 -4.09 -12.10
C HIS A 315 9.76 -3.45 -12.26
N GLU A 316 9.52 -2.29 -11.70
CA GLU A 316 8.30 -1.53 -11.95
C GLU A 316 8.31 -0.94 -13.37
N LEU A 317 7.12 -0.91 -14.01
CA LEU A 317 7.00 -0.38 -15.38
C LEU A 317 6.43 1.03 -15.40
N ASP A 318 5.60 1.38 -14.42
CA ASP A 318 4.89 2.65 -14.36
C ASP A 318 5.47 3.52 -13.24
N PRO A 319 6.04 4.71 -13.56
CA PRO A 319 6.60 5.59 -12.54
C PRO A 319 5.53 6.10 -11.58
N SER A 320 5.93 6.35 -10.33
CA SER A 320 5.14 7.12 -9.38
C SER A 320 5.49 8.60 -9.50
N VAL A 321 4.49 9.45 -9.58
CA VAL A 321 4.68 10.90 -9.62
C VAL A 321 5.18 11.41 -8.28
N SER A 322 4.65 10.91 -7.15
CA SER A 322 5.08 11.30 -5.81
C SER A 322 6.53 10.93 -5.52
N THR A 323 6.99 9.73 -5.90
CA THR A 323 8.40 9.33 -5.79
C THR A 323 9.32 10.32 -6.50
N ASN A 324 8.98 10.72 -7.72
CA ASN A 324 9.79 11.68 -8.49
C ASN A 324 9.76 13.10 -7.89
N ILE A 325 8.64 13.49 -7.27
CA ILE A 325 8.53 14.74 -6.51
C ILE A 325 9.46 14.72 -5.29
N HIS A 326 9.48 13.63 -4.52
CA HIS A 326 10.29 13.53 -3.31
C HIS A 326 11.79 13.49 -3.65
N ILE A 327 12.19 12.81 -4.73
CA ILE A 327 13.58 12.85 -5.21
C ILE A 327 13.97 14.25 -5.70
N LEU A 328 13.07 14.97 -6.40
CA LEU A 328 13.30 16.35 -6.81
C LEU A 328 13.53 17.26 -5.60
N ASP A 329 12.72 17.09 -4.53
CA ASP A 329 12.86 17.90 -3.31
C ASP A 329 14.22 17.70 -2.65
N ILE A 330 14.71 16.45 -2.57
CA ILE A 330 16.06 16.18 -2.04
C ILE A 330 17.14 16.73 -2.96
N ALA A 331 17.08 16.49 -4.27
CA ALA A 331 18.07 16.96 -5.23
C ALA A 331 18.18 18.51 -5.19
N ARG A 332 17.03 19.19 -5.03
CA ARG A 332 16.96 20.64 -4.89
C ARG A 332 17.65 21.15 -3.62
N LEU A 333 17.46 20.47 -2.50
CA LEU A 333 17.90 20.92 -1.18
C LEU A 333 19.30 20.44 -0.79
N SER A 334 19.79 19.35 -1.36
CA SER A 334 21.12 18.81 -1.04
C SER A 334 22.16 19.15 -2.12
N PRO A 335 23.14 20.01 -1.82
CA PRO A 335 24.26 20.28 -2.73
C PRO A 335 25.12 19.04 -3.04
N ARG A 336 25.05 18.02 -2.21
CA ARG A 336 25.79 16.76 -2.35
C ARG A 336 25.12 15.73 -3.27
N PHE A 337 23.91 16.04 -3.79
CA PHE A 337 23.20 15.12 -4.69
C PHE A 337 23.97 14.98 -6.02
N PRO A 338 24.30 13.75 -6.49
CA PRO A 338 25.04 13.54 -7.72
C PRO A 338 24.31 14.10 -8.95
N ASP A 339 25.05 14.68 -9.88
CA ASP A 339 24.53 15.27 -11.13
C ASP A 339 23.27 16.14 -10.92
N ARG A 340 23.26 16.88 -9.82
CA ARG A 340 22.15 17.62 -9.24
C ARG A 340 21.36 18.42 -10.28
N GLU A 341 22.03 19.25 -11.09
CA GLU A 341 21.40 20.07 -12.11
C GLU A 341 20.67 19.22 -13.15
N HIS A 342 21.33 18.17 -13.64
CA HIS A 342 20.73 17.25 -14.62
C HIS A 342 19.51 16.51 -14.03
N VAL A 343 19.60 16.06 -12.77
CA VAL A 343 18.47 15.40 -12.10
C VAL A 343 17.29 16.35 -11.92
N ILE A 344 17.53 17.58 -11.52
CA ILE A 344 16.48 18.60 -11.39
C ILE A 344 15.80 18.86 -12.74
N GLU A 345 16.57 19.08 -13.82
CA GLU A 345 16.03 19.29 -15.17
C GLU A 345 15.20 18.09 -15.66
N LYS A 346 15.72 16.88 -15.49
CA LYS A 346 15.03 15.62 -15.81
C LYS A 346 13.68 15.52 -15.12
N LEU A 347 13.64 15.76 -13.80
CA LEU A 347 12.42 15.60 -13.02
C LEU A 347 11.40 16.72 -13.26
N ILE A 348 11.85 17.95 -13.54
CA ILE A 348 10.96 19.02 -14.00
C ILE A 348 10.32 18.64 -15.34
N ALA A 349 11.08 18.09 -16.29
CA ALA A 349 10.55 17.65 -17.58
C ALA A 349 9.52 16.51 -17.40
N PHE A 350 9.81 15.54 -16.52
CA PHE A 350 8.89 14.47 -16.18
C PHE A 350 7.59 15.04 -15.57
N LEU A 351 7.66 15.88 -14.54
CA LEU A 351 6.49 16.46 -13.89
C LEU A 351 5.67 17.34 -14.83
N LYS A 352 6.31 18.02 -15.78
CA LYS A 352 5.60 18.77 -16.83
C LYS A 352 4.82 17.85 -17.76
N LYS A 353 5.35 16.67 -18.09
CA LYS A 353 4.70 15.67 -18.94
C LYS A 353 3.50 15.02 -18.21
N GLU A 354 3.65 14.73 -16.92
CA GLU A 354 2.63 14.06 -16.11
C GLU A 354 1.52 15.00 -15.59
N MET A 355 1.68 16.32 -15.78
CA MET A 355 0.65 17.28 -15.35
C MET A 355 -0.64 17.11 -16.12
N GLN A 356 -1.75 16.99 -15.40
CA GLN A 356 -3.08 16.90 -15.95
C GLN A 356 -3.53 18.22 -16.60
N PRO A 357 -4.48 18.20 -17.57
CA PRO A 357 -4.93 19.40 -18.29
C PRO A 357 -5.42 20.54 -17.37
N GLY A 358 -5.91 20.20 -16.16
CA GLY A 358 -6.33 21.20 -15.17
C GLY A 358 -5.20 21.85 -14.39
N GLY A 359 -3.93 21.45 -14.59
CA GLY A 359 -2.79 22.01 -13.87
C GLY A 359 -2.48 21.32 -12.55
N TYR A 360 -2.87 20.08 -12.36
CA TYR A 360 -2.66 19.28 -11.15
C TYR A 360 -1.98 17.94 -11.48
N TRP A 361 -1.58 17.20 -10.45
CA TRP A 361 -0.98 15.88 -10.58
C TRP A 361 -1.80 14.83 -9.83
N ILE A 362 -1.79 13.62 -10.39
CA ILE A 362 -2.29 12.41 -9.76
C ILE A 362 -1.14 11.43 -9.58
N ASP A 363 -1.29 10.55 -8.63
CA ASP A 363 -0.33 9.48 -8.38
C ASP A 363 -1.05 8.17 -8.09
N LYS A 364 -0.37 7.05 -8.36
CA LYS A 364 -0.94 5.72 -8.14
C LYS A 364 -1.06 5.30 -6.67
N TRP A 365 -0.29 5.94 -5.78
CA TRP A 365 -0.28 5.65 -4.34
C TRP A 365 -1.29 6.48 -3.55
N HIS A 366 -1.73 7.61 -4.09
CA HIS A 366 -2.53 8.59 -3.38
C HIS A 366 -3.92 8.79 -4.02
N ALA A 367 -4.96 8.50 -3.25
CA ALA A 367 -6.34 8.66 -3.70
C ALA A 367 -6.75 10.13 -3.95
N SER A 368 -6.02 11.08 -3.35
CA SER A 368 -6.32 12.51 -3.47
C SER A 368 -5.29 13.24 -4.34
N PRO A 369 -5.72 13.90 -5.41
CA PRO A 369 -4.83 14.75 -6.22
C PRO A 369 -4.29 15.96 -5.46
N TYR A 370 -4.93 16.37 -4.36
CA TYR A 370 -4.43 17.46 -3.51
C TYR A 370 -3.09 17.12 -2.87
N TYR A 371 -2.89 15.87 -2.45
CA TYR A 371 -1.62 15.42 -1.89
C TYR A 371 -0.50 15.60 -2.94
N THR A 372 -0.62 14.93 -4.07
CA THR A 372 0.41 14.95 -5.12
C THR A 372 0.67 16.36 -5.64
N THR A 373 -0.39 17.15 -5.83
CA THR A 373 -0.27 18.53 -6.32
C THR A 373 0.41 19.43 -5.31
N SER A 374 0.09 19.33 -4.00
CA SER A 374 0.74 20.17 -2.98
C SER A 374 2.23 19.86 -2.85
N HIS A 375 2.61 18.60 -2.87
CA HIS A 375 4.02 18.20 -2.85
C HIS A 375 4.77 18.62 -4.13
N ALA A 376 4.12 18.53 -5.30
CA ALA A 376 4.70 19.04 -6.55
C ALA A 376 4.93 20.56 -6.49
N ILE A 377 3.98 21.34 -5.96
CA ILE A 377 4.14 22.78 -5.77
C ILE A 377 5.36 23.08 -4.91
N ILE A 378 5.52 22.39 -3.78
CA ILE A 378 6.64 22.59 -2.85
C ILE A 378 7.97 22.29 -3.54
N ALA A 379 8.10 21.14 -4.21
CA ALA A 379 9.31 20.74 -4.90
C ALA A 379 9.67 21.63 -6.09
N LEU A 380 8.67 22.22 -6.76
CA LEU A 380 8.85 23.07 -7.95
C LEU A 380 8.97 24.56 -7.63
N SER A 381 8.69 24.99 -6.39
CA SER A 381 8.54 26.41 -6.04
C SER A 381 9.72 27.29 -6.47
N ASP A 382 10.95 26.83 -6.28
CA ASP A 382 12.18 27.57 -6.61
C ASP A 382 12.73 27.16 -7.98
N SER A 383 12.57 25.89 -8.37
CA SER A 383 13.19 25.32 -9.59
C SER A 383 12.35 25.56 -10.86
N CYS A 384 11.02 25.62 -10.74
CA CYS A 384 10.11 25.90 -11.85
C CYS A 384 8.82 26.62 -11.37
N PRO A 385 8.88 27.91 -10.97
CA PRO A 385 7.74 28.65 -10.41
C PRO A 385 6.52 28.70 -11.32
N SER A 386 6.73 28.69 -12.65
CA SER A 386 5.65 28.73 -13.64
C SER A 386 4.80 27.46 -13.61
N LEU A 387 5.40 26.30 -13.33
CA LEU A 387 4.71 25.04 -13.20
C LEU A 387 4.02 24.94 -11.84
N ALA A 388 4.69 25.36 -10.76
CA ALA A 388 4.12 25.44 -9.41
C ALA A 388 2.87 26.34 -9.38
N SER A 389 2.89 27.50 -10.07
CA SER A 389 1.76 28.42 -10.13
C SER A 389 0.49 27.81 -10.73
N LYS A 390 0.62 26.86 -11.66
CA LYS A 390 -0.54 26.14 -12.21
C LYS A 390 -1.19 25.25 -11.14
N GLY A 391 -0.38 24.53 -10.37
CA GLY A 391 -0.87 23.73 -9.26
C GLY A 391 -1.55 24.55 -8.18
N ILE A 392 -0.96 25.71 -7.82
CA ILE A 392 -1.56 26.66 -6.87
C ILE A 392 -2.93 27.12 -7.38
N SER A 393 -3.01 27.51 -8.67
CA SER A 393 -4.27 27.97 -9.25
C SER A 393 -5.34 26.88 -9.21
N TRP A 394 -4.98 25.62 -9.48
CA TRP A 394 -5.91 24.51 -9.40
C TRP A 394 -6.39 24.28 -7.97
N ILE A 395 -5.49 24.26 -6.98
CA ILE A 395 -5.88 24.10 -5.55
C ILE A 395 -6.87 25.18 -5.15
N LEU A 396 -6.57 26.47 -5.44
CA LEU A 396 -7.42 27.59 -5.06
C LEU A 396 -8.80 27.57 -5.76
N GLN A 397 -8.91 26.98 -6.95
CA GLN A 397 -10.18 26.84 -7.67
C GLN A 397 -11.03 25.68 -7.20
N THR A 398 -10.42 24.65 -6.62
CA THR A 398 -11.09 23.40 -6.25
C THR A 398 -11.25 23.19 -4.75
N MET A 399 -10.53 23.95 -3.91
CA MET A 399 -10.78 24.03 -2.47
C MET A 399 -12.13 24.73 -2.21
N ASN A 400 -13.06 23.99 -1.61
CA ASN A 400 -14.34 24.52 -1.10
C ASN A 400 -14.21 24.97 0.35
#